data_6e28aeb6787881ef73d065ab875a031c
#
_entry.id   6e28aeb6787881ef73d065ab875a031c
#
_cell.length_a   1.000
_cell.length_b   1.000
_cell.length_c   1.000
_cell.angle_alpha   90.00
_cell.angle_beta   90.00
_cell.angle_gamma   90.00
#
_symmetry.space_group_name_H-M   'P 1'
#
loop_
_entity.id
_entity.type
_entity.pdbx_description
1 polymer ?
#
loop_
_entity_poly.entity_id
_entity_poly.type
_entity_poly.pdbx_seq_one_letter_code
_entity_poly.pdbx_strand_id
1 'polypeptide(L)'
;GSFGYHVSNFFAASSRFGTPNELKALIDDAHGRGIRVIMDLVHSHAVKNELEGLGNFDGTGYQYFHDGGRREHPAWDSLCFNYGKNEVLHFLLSNCKFWLDEYDFDGFRFDGVTSMLYKSHGLGEDFNGYPSYFNGNEDGDAIMYLTLANKVIHQVKPDAISIAEEMSGMPGLAAAIEDGGMGFDYRLAMGIPDFWIKYIKEVRDEDWKAGHIFYEMTNRRQDEKTISYAESHDQALVGDKTIIFRLCDADMYWHFERGHS
;
A
#
# COMPACT_ATOMS: atom_id res chain seq x y z
N GLY A 1 -8.12 -4.43 -16.36
CA GLY A 1 -7.75 -4.92 -15.08
C GLY A 1 -7.16 -3.87 -14.17
N SER A 2 -7.58 -3.91 -12.93
CA SER A 2 -7.11 -2.99 -11.89
C SER A 2 -6.04 -3.63 -10.99
N PHE A 3 -5.52 -4.78 -11.37
CA PHE A 3 -4.60 -5.60 -10.54
C PHE A 3 -5.13 -5.94 -9.13
N GLY A 4 -6.43 -5.79 -8.89
CA GLY A 4 -7.05 -6.00 -7.58
C GLY A 4 -7.27 -4.73 -6.76
N TYR A 5 -6.75 -3.59 -7.17
CA TYR A 5 -6.84 -2.35 -6.40
C TYR A 5 -8.16 -1.57 -6.56
N HIS A 6 -9.05 -1.99 -7.44
CA HIS A 6 -10.43 -1.46 -7.51
C HIS A 6 -11.41 -2.42 -6.82
N VAL A 7 -11.46 -2.37 -5.49
CA VAL A 7 -12.21 -3.30 -4.67
C VAL A 7 -13.70 -2.93 -4.67
N SER A 8 -14.57 -3.91 -4.97
CA SER A 8 -16.02 -3.82 -4.83
C SER A 8 -16.50 -4.44 -3.53
N ASN A 9 -15.91 -5.58 -3.14
CA ASN A 9 -16.32 -6.40 -2.01
C ASN A 9 -15.13 -6.66 -1.09
N PHE A 10 -15.19 -6.08 0.11
CA PHE A 10 -14.08 -6.07 1.06
C PHE A 10 -13.95 -7.36 1.87
N PHE A 11 -15.02 -8.15 1.98
CA PHE A 11 -15.09 -9.38 2.76
C PHE A 11 -15.09 -10.66 1.90
N ALA A 12 -14.70 -10.55 0.64
CA ALA A 12 -14.61 -11.70 -0.26
C ALA A 12 -13.46 -11.55 -1.24
N ALA A 13 -12.68 -12.62 -1.39
CA ALA A 13 -11.73 -12.76 -2.49
C ALA A 13 -12.45 -13.05 -3.81
N SER A 14 -11.80 -12.75 -4.94
CA SER A 14 -12.38 -13.02 -6.26
C SER A 14 -12.48 -14.51 -6.53
N SER A 15 -13.71 -15.00 -6.82
CA SER A 15 -13.96 -16.39 -7.19
C SER A 15 -13.27 -16.85 -8.48
N ARG A 16 -12.68 -15.95 -9.26
CA ARG A 16 -11.88 -16.26 -10.45
C ARG A 16 -10.59 -17.02 -10.13
N PHE A 17 -10.10 -16.89 -8.90
CA PHE A 17 -8.83 -17.49 -8.45
C PHE A 17 -9.02 -18.69 -7.53
N GLY A 18 -10.24 -19.07 -7.25
CA GLY A 18 -10.57 -20.20 -6.42
C GLY A 18 -11.66 -19.92 -5.40
N THR A 19 -11.88 -20.89 -4.53
CA THR A 19 -12.83 -20.83 -3.43
C THR A 19 -12.19 -20.27 -2.16
N PRO A 20 -12.98 -19.84 -1.17
CA PRO A 20 -12.45 -19.45 0.14
C PRO A 20 -11.58 -20.52 0.80
N ASN A 21 -11.99 -21.80 0.68
CA ASN A 21 -11.22 -22.92 1.25
C ASN A 21 -9.88 -23.14 0.55
N GLU A 22 -9.80 -22.91 -0.76
CA GLU A 22 -8.54 -22.99 -1.49
C GLU A 22 -7.58 -21.87 -1.10
N LEU A 23 -8.08 -20.66 -0.84
CA LEU A 23 -7.25 -19.58 -0.31
C LEU A 23 -6.73 -19.90 1.10
N LYS A 24 -7.59 -20.44 1.99
CA LYS A 24 -7.18 -20.90 3.33
C LYS A 24 -6.12 -22.01 3.23
N ALA A 25 -6.31 -22.96 2.33
CA ALA A 25 -5.35 -24.04 2.09
C ALA A 25 -4.00 -23.53 1.57
N LEU A 26 -4.00 -22.50 0.71
CA LEU A 26 -2.78 -21.85 0.23
C LEU A 26 -2.00 -21.21 1.40
N ILE A 27 -2.70 -20.51 2.29
CA ILE A 27 -2.09 -19.86 3.46
C ILE A 27 -1.53 -20.91 4.41
N ASP A 28 -2.29 -21.99 4.70
CA ASP A 28 -1.86 -23.12 5.53
C ASP A 28 -0.62 -23.84 4.98
N ASP A 29 -0.57 -24.08 3.66
CA ASP A 29 0.62 -24.68 3.01
C ASP A 29 1.84 -23.75 3.08
N ALA A 30 1.64 -22.43 2.94
CA ALA A 30 2.71 -21.44 3.13
C ALA A 30 3.25 -21.47 4.57
N HIS A 31 2.37 -21.49 5.57
CA HIS A 31 2.73 -21.61 6.98
C HIS A 31 3.47 -22.91 7.28
N GLY A 32 3.02 -24.03 6.71
CA GLY A 32 3.71 -25.32 6.82
C GLY A 32 5.15 -25.30 6.29
N ARG A 33 5.47 -24.34 5.43
CA ARG A 33 6.82 -24.10 4.88
C ARG A 33 7.58 -22.98 5.60
N GLY A 34 7.01 -22.39 6.65
CA GLY A 34 7.61 -21.27 7.39
C GLY A 34 7.51 -19.92 6.64
N ILE A 35 6.58 -19.79 5.70
CA ILE A 35 6.37 -18.55 4.92
C ILE A 35 5.17 -17.80 5.48
N ARG A 36 5.35 -16.53 5.83
CA ARG A 36 4.26 -15.63 6.21
C ARG A 36 3.55 -15.08 4.97
N VAL A 37 2.24 -14.90 5.08
CA VAL A 37 1.39 -14.41 3.99
C VAL A 37 0.81 -13.04 4.38
N ILE A 38 1.19 -12.01 3.64
CA ILE A 38 0.73 -10.63 3.83
C ILE A 38 -0.30 -10.30 2.74
N MET A 39 -1.42 -9.71 3.12
CA MET A 39 -2.45 -9.27 2.19
C MET A 39 -2.28 -7.79 1.84
N ASP A 40 -2.42 -7.44 0.56
CA ASP A 40 -2.60 -6.05 0.13
C ASP A 40 -4.01 -5.59 0.51
N LEU A 41 -4.10 -4.57 1.37
CA LEU A 41 -5.34 -4.05 1.91
C LEU A 41 -5.63 -2.67 1.33
N VAL A 42 -6.68 -2.57 0.53
CA VAL A 42 -7.08 -1.31 -0.10
C VAL A 42 -8.19 -0.66 0.73
N HIS A 43 -7.81 0.16 1.69
CA HIS A 43 -8.73 0.97 2.50
C HIS A 43 -8.64 2.47 2.19
N SER A 44 -7.83 2.83 1.21
CA SER A 44 -7.71 4.20 0.70
C SER A 44 -8.91 4.61 -0.17
N HIS A 45 -9.54 3.65 -0.86
CA HIS A 45 -10.63 3.91 -1.80
C HIS A 45 -11.45 2.65 -2.11
N ALA A 46 -12.55 2.83 -2.82
CA ALA A 46 -13.36 1.76 -3.41
C ALA A 46 -13.68 2.06 -4.87
N VAL A 47 -13.94 1.02 -5.66
CA VAL A 47 -14.39 1.21 -7.04
C VAL A 47 -15.76 1.90 -7.09
N LYS A 48 -16.00 2.67 -8.15
CA LYS A 48 -17.31 3.29 -8.43
C LYS A 48 -18.34 2.24 -8.92
N ASN A 49 -18.73 1.32 -8.04
CA ASN A 49 -19.72 0.30 -8.34
C ASN A 49 -20.96 0.54 -7.47
N GLU A 50 -22.03 0.98 -8.12
CA GLU A 50 -23.31 1.33 -7.47
C GLU A 50 -24.29 0.15 -7.43
N LEU A 51 -24.06 -0.89 -8.24
CA LEU A 51 -24.97 -2.05 -8.36
C LEU A 51 -24.56 -3.22 -7.47
N GLU A 52 -23.26 -3.53 -7.41
CA GLU A 52 -22.73 -4.71 -6.72
C GLU A 52 -21.69 -4.35 -5.65
N GLY A 53 -21.35 -3.05 -5.51
CA GLY A 53 -20.39 -2.53 -4.54
C GLY A 53 -21.02 -1.62 -3.50
N LEU A 54 -20.17 -0.80 -2.88
CA LEU A 54 -20.56 0.12 -1.81
C LEU A 54 -21.08 1.48 -2.31
N GLY A 55 -20.99 1.77 -3.62
CA GLY A 55 -21.21 3.10 -4.17
C GLY A 55 -22.60 3.68 -3.92
N ASN A 56 -23.61 2.82 -3.77
CA ASN A 56 -25.00 3.21 -3.50
C ASN A 56 -25.71 2.18 -2.59
N PHE A 57 -25.00 1.70 -1.57
CA PHE A 57 -25.42 0.55 -0.78
C PHE A 57 -26.74 0.73 -0.02
N ASP A 58 -26.98 1.90 0.54
CA ASP A 58 -28.24 2.24 1.25
C ASP A 58 -29.21 3.07 0.41
N GLY A 59 -28.96 3.22 -0.89
CA GLY A 59 -29.71 4.11 -1.78
C GLY A 59 -29.20 5.54 -1.79
N THR A 60 -28.12 5.84 -1.05
CA THR A 60 -27.39 7.10 -1.11
C THR A 60 -25.95 6.88 -1.55
N GLY A 61 -25.33 7.90 -2.15
CA GLY A 61 -23.94 7.81 -2.61
C GLY A 61 -22.89 8.02 -1.54
N TYR A 62 -23.29 8.23 -0.29
CA TYR A 62 -22.40 8.71 0.78
C TYR A 62 -22.51 7.93 2.10
N GLN A 63 -23.11 6.74 2.13
CA GLN A 63 -23.13 5.93 3.35
C GLN A 63 -21.71 5.63 3.86
N TYR A 64 -20.83 5.16 2.97
CA TYR A 64 -19.42 4.85 3.29
C TYR A 64 -18.46 5.99 2.91
N PHE A 65 -18.87 6.83 1.98
CA PHE A 65 -17.99 7.80 1.34
C PHE A 65 -18.27 9.23 1.78
N HIS A 66 -17.36 10.12 1.45
CA HIS A 66 -17.61 11.55 1.58
C HIS A 66 -18.80 11.98 0.69
N ASP A 67 -19.40 13.09 1.02
CA ASP A 67 -20.39 13.77 0.18
C ASP A 67 -19.73 14.87 -0.66
N GLY A 68 -20.41 15.26 -1.73
CA GLY A 68 -19.96 16.36 -2.59
C GLY A 68 -18.61 16.12 -3.27
N GLY A 69 -17.80 17.16 -3.36
CA GLY A 69 -16.54 17.16 -4.11
C GLY A 69 -15.42 16.25 -3.55
N ARG A 70 -15.55 15.77 -2.30
CA ARG A 70 -14.61 14.83 -1.69
C ARG A 70 -14.96 13.36 -1.92
N ARG A 71 -16.11 13.08 -2.52
CA ARG A 71 -16.59 11.71 -2.75
C ARG A 71 -15.69 10.94 -3.68
N GLU A 72 -15.23 11.58 -4.74
CA GLU A 72 -14.46 10.94 -5.81
C GLU A 72 -12.99 11.30 -5.72
N HIS A 73 -12.15 10.29 -5.90
CA HIS A 73 -10.71 10.50 -5.99
C HIS A 73 -10.36 11.13 -7.35
N PRO A 74 -9.69 12.30 -7.38
CA PRO A 74 -9.50 13.06 -8.62
C PRO A 74 -8.60 12.37 -9.66
N ALA A 75 -7.75 11.41 -9.23
CA ALA A 75 -6.81 10.74 -10.12
C ALA A 75 -7.08 9.24 -10.34
N TRP A 76 -7.86 8.57 -9.47
CA TRP A 76 -7.94 7.09 -9.48
C TRP A 76 -9.29 6.53 -9.92
N ASP A 77 -10.20 7.37 -10.39
CA ASP A 77 -11.57 6.97 -10.78
C ASP A 77 -12.24 6.06 -9.73
N SER A 78 -12.22 6.48 -8.48
CA SER A 78 -12.64 5.71 -7.31
C SER A 78 -13.38 6.59 -6.30
N LEU A 79 -13.93 5.97 -5.26
CA LEU A 79 -14.67 6.62 -4.18
C LEU A 79 -13.81 6.69 -2.91
N CYS A 80 -13.81 7.82 -2.22
CA CYS A 80 -13.03 8.07 -1.01
C CYS A 80 -13.87 7.82 0.23
N PHE A 81 -13.41 6.93 1.11
CA PHE A 81 -14.05 6.65 2.40
C PHE A 81 -14.09 7.88 3.30
N ASN A 82 -15.19 8.03 4.03
CA ASN A 82 -15.30 9.03 5.08
C ASN A 82 -14.96 8.42 6.44
N TYR A 83 -13.69 8.49 6.81
CA TYR A 83 -13.16 7.90 8.06
C TYR A 83 -13.71 8.57 9.33
N GLY A 84 -14.35 9.75 9.22
CA GLY A 84 -15.03 10.41 10.35
C GLY A 84 -16.36 9.75 10.75
N LYS A 85 -16.86 8.77 10.00
CA LYS A 85 -18.09 8.04 10.32
C LYS A 85 -17.78 6.79 11.14
N ASN A 86 -18.45 6.62 12.27
CA ASN A 86 -18.30 5.44 13.13
C ASN A 86 -18.60 4.13 12.39
N GLU A 87 -19.60 4.12 11.52
CA GLU A 87 -19.97 2.95 10.72
C GLU A 87 -18.87 2.57 9.73
N VAL A 88 -18.19 3.55 9.15
CA VAL A 88 -17.05 3.32 8.25
C VAL A 88 -15.85 2.79 9.03
N LEU A 89 -15.53 3.38 10.17
CA LEU A 89 -14.50 2.86 11.07
C LEU A 89 -14.80 1.41 11.45
N HIS A 90 -16.02 1.12 11.89
CA HIS A 90 -16.43 -0.23 12.27
C HIS A 90 -16.31 -1.21 11.08
N PHE A 91 -16.74 -0.82 9.88
CA PHE A 91 -16.62 -1.63 8.68
C PHE A 91 -15.16 -1.96 8.32
N LEU A 92 -14.30 -0.96 8.27
CA LEU A 92 -12.89 -1.13 7.87
C LEU A 92 -12.07 -1.86 8.93
N LEU A 93 -12.29 -1.58 10.23
CA LEU A 93 -11.62 -2.29 11.33
C LEU A 93 -12.08 -3.75 11.41
N SER A 94 -13.38 -4.01 11.20
CA SER A 94 -13.91 -5.39 11.11
C SER A 94 -13.32 -6.14 9.93
N ASN A 95 -13.02 -5.45 8.83
CA ASN A 95 -12.38 -6.04 7.67
C ASN A 95 -10.94 -6.49 7.98
N CYS A 96 -10.15 -5.68 8.69
CA CYS A 96 -8.83 -6.10 9.17
C CYS A 96 -8.94 -7.37 10.05
N LYS A 97 -9.85 -7.36 11.03
CA LYS A 97 -10.07 -8.52 11.89
C LYS A 97 -10.48 -9.76 11.11
N PHE A 98 -11.41 -9.63 10.16
CA PHE A 98 -11.92 -10.72 9.34
C PHE A 98 -10.80 -11.47 8.59
N TRP A 99 -9.91 -10.78 7.93
CA TRP A 99 -8.84 -11.44 7.17
C TRP A 99 -7.79 -12.11 8.06
N LEU A 100 -7.56 -11.58 9.27
CA LEU A 100 -6.68 -12.22 10.25
C LEU A 100 -7.34 -13.47 10.87
N ASP A 101 -8.58 -13.34 11.34
CA ASP A 101 -9.28 -14.43 12.06
C ASP A 101 -9.76 -15.54 11.13
N GLU A 102 -10.33 -15.16 9.98
CA GLU A 102 -11.01 -16.15 9.11
C GLU A 102 -10.04 -16.83 8.14
N TYR A 103 -8.98 -16.14 7.70
CA TYR A 103 -8.03 -16.65 6.72
C TYR A 103 -6.62 -16.85 7.27
N ASP A 104 -6.35 -16.40 8.48
CA ASP A 104 -5.05 -16.51 9.15
C ASP A 104 -3.91 -15.80 8.40
N PHE A 105 -4.20 -14.69 7.73
CA PHE A 105 -3.14 -13.82 7.20
C PHE A 105 -2.20 -13.35 8.31
N ASP A 106 -0.93 -13.14 7.98
CA ASP A 106 0.10 -12.69 8.93
C ASP A 106 0.26 -11.17 8.98
N GLY A 107 -0.61 -10.46 8.32
CA GLY A 107 -0.63 -8.99 8.32
C GLY A 107 -1.02 -8.39 6.99
N PHE A 108 -0.74 -7.10 6.85
CA PHE A 108 -1.21 -6.29 5.74
C PHE A 108 -0.16 -5.33 5.21
N ARG A 109 -0.18 -5.12 3.89
CA ARG A 109 0.34 -3.91 3.26
C ARG A 109 -0.84 -3.00 2.93
N PHE A 110 -0.87 -1.82 3.52
CA PHE A 110 -1.89 -0.80 3.25
C PHE A 110 -1.51 -0.03 2.00
N ASP A 111 -2.38 -0.10 1.01
CA ASP A 111 -2.24 0.58 -0.28
C ASP A 111 -2.65 2.04 -0.21
N GLY A 112 -1.89 2.92 -0.87
CA GLY A 112 -2.26 4.32 -1.08
C GLY A 112 -2.39 5.15 0.19
N VAL A 113 -1.56 4.93 1.20
CA VAL A 113 -1.66 5.61 2.50
C VAL A 113 -1.49 7.13 2.36
N THR A 114 -0.63 7.62 1.45
CA THR A 114 -0.52 9.06 1.17
C THR A 114 -1.85 9.69 0.81
N SER A 115 -2.64 9.01 -0.01
CA SER A 115 -3.98 9.47 -0.40
C SER A 115 -4.96 9.55 0.77
N MET A 116 -4.76 8.76 1.82
CA MET A 116 -5.57 8.80 3.05
C MET A 116 -5.14 9.94 3.96
N LEU A 117 -3.82 10.16 4.11
CA LEU A 117 -3.25 11.11 5.06
C LEU A 117 -3.57 12.57 4.74
N TYR A 118 -3.82 12.89 3.47
CA TYR A 118 -4.01 14.28 3.02
C TYR A 118 -5.32 14.47 2.27
N LYS A 119 -6.00 15.59 2.56
CA LYS A 119 -7.25 15.99 1.87
C LYS A 119 -7.03 16.25 0.38
N SER A 120 -5.82 16.64 -0.01
CA SER A 120 -5.36 16.76 -1.40
C SER A 120 -5.00 15.43 -2.05
N HIS A 121 -5.03 14.32 -1.29
CA HIS A 121 -4.51 13.01 -1.69
C HIS A 121 -3.01 13.00 -2.02
N GLY A 122 -2.26 14.01 -1.57
CA GLY A 122 -0.84 14.21 -1.92
C GLY A 122 -0.60 14.68 -3.35
N LEU A 123 -1.66 15.02 -4.10
CA LEU A 123 -1.56 15.43 -5.49
C LEU A 123 -1.08 16.88 -5.62
N GLY A 124 -0.01 17.07 -6.41
CA GLY A 124 0.56 18.41 -6.65
C GLY A 124 1.25 19.02 -5.45
N GLU A 125 1.63 18.23 -4.46
CA GLU A 125 2.34 18.67 -3.26
C GLU A 125 3.78 18.19 -3.25
N ASP A 126 4.67 19.07 -2.79
CA ASP A 126 6.08 18.77 -2.56
C ASP A 126 6.31 18.62 -1.04
N PHE A 127 6.67 17.42 -0.60
CA PHE A 127 6.93 17.11 0.81
C PHE A 127 8.40 17.30 1.17
N ASN A 128 8.84 18.54 1.23
CA ASN A 128 10.26 18.93 1.39
C ASN A 128 10.67 19.22 2.84
N GLY A 129 9.78 19.05 3.82
CA GLY A 129 10.07 19.30 5.21
C GLY A 129 8.85 19.37 6.11
N TYR A 130 9.08 19.55 7.41
CA TYR A 130 8.02 19.54 8.43
C TYR A 130 6.78 20.38 8.11
N PRO A 131 6.92 21.62 7.60
CA PRO A 131 5.75 22.43 7.27
C PRO A 131 4.86 21.85 6.18
N SER A 132 5.38 21.02 5.29
CA SER A 132 4.59 20.37 4.25
C SER A 132 3.80 19.16 4.74
N TYR A 133 4.24 18.54 5.85
CA TYR A 133 3.51 17.42 6.45
C TYR A 133 2.36 17.87 7.35
N PHE A 134 2.46 19.04 7.97
CA PHE A 134 1.56 19.54 9.02
C PHE A 134 1.12 20.97 8.70
N ASN A 135 0.38 21.12 7.61
CA ASN A 135 -0.05 22.44 7.09
C ASN A 135 -1.58 22.66 7.16
N GLY A 136 -2.31 21.71 7.81
CA GLY A 136 -3.78 21.72 7.91
C GLY A 136 -4.46 20.99 6.76
N ASN A 137 -3.70 20.41 5.82
CA ASN A 137 -4.21 19.57 4.74
C ASN A 137 -4.32 18.09 5.14
N GLU A 138 -3.70 17.71 6.25
CA GLU A 138 -3.81 16.35 6.78
C GLU A 138 -5.25 16.00 7.14
N ASP A 139 -5.62 14.75 6.89
CA ASP A 139 -6.93 14.19 7.27
C ASP A 139 -6.82 13.48 8.62
N GLY A 140 -7.21 14.19 9.70
CA GLY A 140 -7.14 13.68 11.06
C GLY A 140 -7.99 12.43 11.31
N ASP A 141 -9.11 12.29 10.58
CA ASP A 141 -9.97 11.10 10.67
C ASP A 141 -9.30 9.87 10.06
N ALA A 142 -8.61 10.04 8.94
CA ALA A 142 -7.82 8.97 8.33
C ALA A 142 -6.62 8.56 9.20
N ILE A 143 -5.91 9.52 9.78
CA ILE A 143 -4.81 9.27 10.73
C ILE A 143 -5.34 8.48 11.95
N MET A 144 -6.48 8.88 12.49
CA MET A 144 -7.14 8.16 13.58
C MET A 144 -7.51 6.73 13.17
N TYR A 145 -8.11 6.56 11.99
CA TYR A 145 -8.44 5.24 11.45
C TYR A 145 -7.19 4.34 11.34
N LEU A 146 -6.10 4.82 10.74
CA LEU A 146 -4.87 4.05 10.57
C LEU A 146 -4.26 3.63 11.90
N THR A 147 -4.26 4.54 12.88
CA THR A 147 -3.81 4.24 14.24
C THR A 147 -4.67 3.16 14.91
N LEU A 148 -5.99 3.26 14.78
CA LEU A 148 -6.92 2.24 15.30
C LEU A 148 -6.76 0.90 14.57
N ALA A 149 -6.55 0.92 13.25
CA ALA A 149 -6.32 -0.30 12.47
C ALA A 149 -5.08 -1.05 12.96
N ASN A 150 -3.95 -0.37 13.13
CA ASN A 150 -2.74 -0.97 13.69
C ASN A 150 -2.97 -1.54 15.09
N LYS A 151 -3.70 -0.81 15.95
CA LYS A 151 -4.05 -1.31 17.28
C LYS A 151 -4.91 -2.57 17.22
N VAL A 152 -5.94 -2.61 16.39
CA VAL A 152 -6.81 -3.79 16.21
C VAL A 152 -6.03 -4.97 15.65
N ILE A 153 -5.20 -4.76 14.63
CA ILE A 153 -4.36 -5.80 14.03
C ILE A 153 -3.52 -6.51 15.09
N HIS A 154 -2.77 -5.75 15.90
CA HIS A 154 -1.90 -6.33 16.93
C HIS A 154 -2.66 -6.85 18.16
N GLN A 155 -3.90 -6.40 18.40
CA GLN A 155 -4.76 -7.01 19.43
C GLN A 155 -5.33 -8.35 18.98
N VAL A 156 -5.66 -8.50 17.70
CA VAL A 156 -6.18 -9.76 17.13
C VAL A 156 -5.05 -10.77 16.95
N LYS A 157 -3.93 -10.34 16.37
CA LYS A 157 -2.75 -11.19 16.09
C LYS A 157 -1.49 -10.42 16.49
N PRO A 158 -0.94 -10.64 17.71
CA PRO A 158 0.16 -9.83 18.25
C PRO A 158 1.45 -9.84 17.43
N ASP A 159 1.69 -10.89 16.65
CA ASP A 159 2.84 -11.04 15.75
C ASP A 159 2.54 -10.68 14.29
N ALA A 160 1.35 -10.15 14.01
CA ALA A 160 1.01 -9.64 12.68
C ALA A 160 1.94 -8.48 12.28
N ILE A 161 2.08 -8.31 10.98
CA ILE A 161 2.93 -7.27 10.40
C ILE A 161 2.06 -6.27 9.65
N SER A 162 2.20 -4.98 9.95
CA SER A 162 1.56 -3.91 9.21
C SER A 162 2.59 -3.06 8.46
N ILE A 163 2.34 -2.85 7.17
CA ILE A 163 3.24 -2.17 6.25
C ILE A 163 2.47 -1.04 5.57
N ALA A 164 2.99 0.18 5.59
CA ALA A 164 2.40 1.30 4.87
C ALA A 164 3.08 1.52 3.52
N GLU A 165 2.31 1.59 2.46
CA GLU A 165 2.75 2.18 1.19
C GLU A 165 2.44 3.67 1.24
N GLU A 166 3.50 4.49 1.42
CA GLU A 166 3.36 5.92 1.69
C GLU A 166 4.52 6.71 1.07
N MET A 167 4.20 7.67 0.21
CA MET A 167 5.17 8.40 -0.62
C MET A 167 5.59 9.76 -0.04
N SER A 168 4.77 10.38 0.82
CA SER A 168 5.07 11.74 1.30
C SER A 168 6.28 11.80 2.23
N GLY A 169 6.53 10.70 2.96
CA GLY A 169 7.53 10.67 3.99
C GLY A 169 7.07 11.26 5.33
N MET A 170 5.75 11.33 5.60
CA MET A 170 5.22 11.83 6.88
C MET A 170 5.91 11.15 8.06
N PRO A 171 6.48 11.93 9.01
CA PRO A 171 7.13 11.36 10.20
C PRO A 171 6.13 10.68 11.13
N GLY A 172 6.59 9.64 11.83
CA GLY A 172 5.80 8.94 12.85
C GLY A 172 4.87 7.85 12.30
N LEU A 173 4.85 7.62 10.99
CA LEU A 173 3.98 6.60 10.39
C LEU A 173 4.30 5.20 10.94
N ALA A 174 5.59 4.82 10.96
CA ALA A 174 6.07 3.53 11.47
C ALA A 174 6.75 3.67 12.84
N ALA A 175 6.29 4.61 13.64
CA ALA A 175 6.66 4.76 15.04
C ALA A 175 5.56 4.20 15.96
N ALA A 176 5.93 3.82 17.17
CA ALA A 176 4.99 3.27 18.15
C ALA A 176 3.89 4.26 18.53
N ILE A 177 2.69 3.74 18.79
CA ILE A 177 1.53 4.58 19.17
C ILE A 177 1.82 5.32 20.50
N GLU A 178 2.51 4.68 21.42
CA GLU A 178 2.90 5.24 22.72
C GLU A 178 3.84 6.46 22.57
N ASP A 179 4.61 6.50 21.49
CA ASP A 179 5.50 7.60 21.15
C ASP A 179 4.83 8.66 20.24
N GLY A 180 3.53 8.53 20.03
CA GLY A 180 2.75 9.44 19.19
C GLY A 180 2.74 9.10 17.71
N GLY A 181 3.22 7.90 17.35
CA GLY A 181 3.18 7.37 15.99
C GLY A 181 1.85 6.73 15.61
N MET A 182 1.73 6.27 14.36
CA MET A 182 0.53 5.60 13.86
C MET A 182 0.58 4.07 14.05
N GLY A 183 1.72 3.52 14.50
CA GLY A 183 1.86 2.13 14.90
C GLY A 183 2.06 1.12 13.77
N PHE A 184 2.39 1.56 12.55
CA PHE A 184 2.85 0.63 11.53
C PHE A 184 4.18 0.00 11.93
N ASP A 185 4.39 -1.28 11.64
CA ASP A 185 5.66 -1.95 11.88
C ASP A 185 6.73 -1.51 10.87
N TYR A 186 6.29 -1.26 9.64
CA TYR A 186 7.16 -0.86 8.53
C TYR A 186 6.47 0.13 7.60
N ARG A 187 7.29 0.88 6.88
CA ARG A 187 6.88 1.59 5.66
C ARG A 187 7.72 1.15 4.47
N LEU A 188 7.18 1.19 3.28
CA LEU A 188 7.96 0.94 2.06
C LEU A 188 8.94 2.09 1.82
N ALA A 189 10.17 1.75 1.45
CA ALA A 189 11.20 2.73 1.08
C ALA A 189 10.99 3.17 -0.38
N MET A 190 9.98 4.03 -0.62
CA MET A 190 9.46 4.40 -1.94
C MET A 190 10.51 5.04 -2.89
N GLY A 191 11.56 5.65 -2.37
CA GLY A 191 12.65 6.22 -3.19
C GLY A 191 13.66 5.19 -3.71
N ILE A 192 13.66 3.96 -3.19
CA ILE A 192 14.64 2.95 -3.59
C ILE A 192 14.44 2.43 -5.02
N PRO A 193 13.22 2.14 -5.49
CA PRO A 193 12.99 1.79 -6.89
C PRO A 193 13.47 2.87 -7.87
N ASP A 194 13.18 4.13 -7.57
CA ASP A 194 13.62 5.26 -8.40
C ASP A 194 15.15 5.40 -8.41
N PHE A 195 15.79 5.18 -7.26
CA PHE A 195 17.24 5.11 -7.17
C PHE A 195 17.80 4.01 -8.09
N TRP A 196 17.26 2.78 -8.02
CA TRP A 196 17.71 1.67 -8.86
C TRP A 196 17.51 1.95 -10.34
N ILE A 197 16.35 2.47 -10.75
CA ILE A 197 16.06 2.84 -12.15
C ILE A 197 17.09 3.86 -12.65
N LYS A 198 17.31 4.92 -11.87
CA LYS A 198 18.27 5.96 -12.22
C LYS A 198 19.71 5.42 -12.27
N TYR A 199 20.10 4.65 -11.25
CA TYR A 199 21.45 4.12 -11.11
C TYR A 199 21.81 3.18 -12.26
N ILE A 200 20.93 2.24 -12.61
CA ILE A 200 21.09 1.30 -13.73
C ILE A 200 21.13 2.04 -15.07
N LYS A 201 20.32 3.09 -15.22
CA LYS A 201 20.21 3.83 -16.50
C LYS A 201 21.39 4.79 -16.74
N GLU A 202 21.90 5.42 -15.69
CA GLU A 202 22.81 6.57 -15.80
C GLU A 202 24.26 6.24 -15.39
N VAL A 203 24.49 5.18 -14.61
CA VAL A 203 25.82 4.85 -14.07
C VAL A 203 26.35 3.58 -14.75
N ARG A 204 27.58 3.65 -15.33
CA ARG A 204 28.25 2.50 -15.91
C ARG A 204 28.61 1.48 -14.84
N ASP A 205 28.64 0.20 -15.19
CA ASP A 205 28.89 -0.91 -14.26
C ASP A 205 30.23 -0.73 -13.50
N GLU A 206 31.26 -0.28 -14.20
CA GLU A 206 32.59 -0.02 -13.61
C GLU A 206 32.63 1.16 -12.64
N ASP A 207 31.65 2.05 -12.68
CA ASP A 207 31.53 3.22 -11.83
C ASP A 207 30.62 2.98 -10.60
N TRP A 208 30.07 1.77 -10.45
CA TRP A 208 29.22 1.45 -9.33
C TRP A 208 29.96 1.50 -8.00
N LYS A 209 29.39 2.22 -7.05
CA LYS A 209 29.98 2.41 -5.72
C LYS A 209 29.12 1.71 -4.66
N ALA A 210 29.61 0.59 -4.15
CA ALA A 210 28.91 -0.20 -3.13
C ALA A 210 28.52 0.63 -1.89
N GLY A 211 29.38 1.57 -1.47
CA GLY A 211 29.09 2.46 -0.35
C GLY A 211 27.94 3.41 -0.60
N HIS A 212 27.77 3.91 -1.84
CA HIS A 212 26.63 4.74 -2.20
C HIS A 212 25.33 3.91 -2.24
N ILE A 213 25.38 2.73 -2.85
CA ILE A 213 24.24 1.80 -2.88
C ILE A 213 23.80 1.46 -1.45
N PHE A 214 24.75 1.12 -0.58
CA PHE A 214 24.47 0.81 0.83
C PHE A 214 23.84 1.99 1.55
N TYR A 215 24.35 3.21 1.36
CA TYR A 215 23.80 4.42 1.95
C TYR A 215 22.35 4.64 1.52
N GLU A 216 22.04 4.60 0.23
CA GLU A 216 20.69 4.79 -0.29
C GLU A 216 19.72 3.73 0.24
N MET A 217 20.14 2.47 0.29
CA MET A 217 19.29 1.37 0.78
C MET A 217 19.07 1.41 2.31
N THR A 218 19.90 2.10 3.06
CA THR A 218 19.83 2.14 4.54
C THR A 218 19.47 3.53 5.08
N ASN A 219 19.40 4.55 4.22
CA ASN A 219 19.05 5.91 4.61
C ASN A 219 17.57 5.99 5.02
N ARG A 220 17.33 6.04 6.32
CA ARG A 220 15.99 6.11 6.91
C ARG A 220 16.02 6.89 8.22
N ARG A 221 14.83 7.27 8.72
CA ARG A 221 14.71 7.76 10.09
C ARG A 221 15.09 6.65 11.08
N GLN A 222 15.74 7.03 12.17
CA GLN A 222 16.29 6.07 13.13
C GLN A 222 15.18 5.26 13.83
N ASP A 223 14.04 5.87 14.06
CA ASP A 223 12.89 5.37 14.80
C ASP A 223 11.83 4.70 13.90
N GLU A 224 12.01 4.73 12.60
CA GLU A 224 11.08 4.11 11.64
C GLU A 224 11.75 2.99 10.83
N LYS A 225 11.14 1.82 10.83
CA LYS A 225 11.61 0.68 10.04
C LYS A 225 11.09 0.78 8.61
N THR A 226 11.95 0.43 7.64
CA THR A 226 11.61 0.44 6.22
C THR A 226 11.82 -0.92 5.58
N ILE A 227 11.04 -1.20 4.54
CA ILE A 227 11.26 -2.33 3.63
C ILE A 227 11.79 -1.75 2.33
N SER A 228 13.04 -2.09 2.00
CA SER A 228 13.68 -1.73 0.73
C SER A 228 13.32 -2.76 -0.35
N TYR A 229 13.08 -2.31 -1.56
CA TYR A 229 12.77 -3.15 -2.71
C TYR A 229 13.32 -2.52 -3.98
N ALA A 230 13.58 -3.33 -5.00
CA ALA A 230 14.15 -2.84 -6.26
C ALA A 230 13.06 -2.38 -7.24
N GLU A 231 11.96 -3.12 -7.30
CA GLU A 231 10.79 -2.78 -8.12
C GLU A 231 9.52 -3.40 -7.53
N SER A 232 8.37 -2.82 -7.89
CA SER A 232 7.04 -3.39 -7.71
C SER A 232 6.29 -3.35 -9.05
N HIS A 233 5.02 -3.74 -9.03
CA HIS A 233 4.15 -3.61 -10.19
C HIS A 233 4.00 -2.16 -10.69
N ASP A 234 4.12 -1.16 -9.81
CA ASP A 234 3.97 0.26 -10.15
C ASP A 234 5.03 0.74 -11.14
N GLN A 235 6.30 0.36 -10.93
CA GLN A 235 7.38 0.75 -11.84
C GLN A 235 7.19 0.19 -13.26
N ALA A 236 6.61 -1.02 -13.37
CA ALA A 236 6.32 -1.64 -14.65
C ALA A 236 5.07 -1.05 -15.32
N LEU A 237 4.06 -0.66 -14.52
CA LEU A 237 2.77 -0.17 -15.02
C LEU A 237 2.77 1.31 -15.37
N VAL A 238 3.39 2.12 -14.51
CA VAL A 238 3.39 3.58 -14.64
C VAL A 238 4.67 4.06 -15.32
N GLY A 239 5.76 3.34 -15.09
CA GLY A 239 7.09 3.73 -15.53
C GLY A 239 7.59 3.07 -16.81
N ASP A 240 6.78 2.25 -17.52
CA ASP A 240 7.05 1.64 -18.82
C ASP A 240 7.72 0.24 -18.82
N LYS A 241 8.73 -0.06 -17.99
CA LYS A 241 9.49 -1.31 -18.04
C LYS A 241 9.89 -1.83 -16.67
N THR A 242 9.98 -3.14 -16.53
CA THR A 242 10.64 -3.78 -15.39
C THR A 242 12.16 -3.57 -15.43
N ILE A 243 12.83 -3.72 -14.29
CA ILE A 243 14.29 -3.56 -14.19
C ILE A 243 15.03 -4.44 -15.19
N ILE A 244 14.63 -5.71 -15.34
CA ILE A 244 15.29 -6.62 -16.28
C ILE A 244 15.20 -6.12 -17.73
N PHE A 245 14.06 -5.56 -18.14
CA PHE A 245 13.92 -5.01 -19.49
C PHE A 245 14.60 -3.65 -19.65
N ARG A 246 14.87 -2.94 -18.56
CA ARG A 246 15.73 -1.75 -18.59
C ARG A 246 17.19 -2.11 -18.80
N LEU A 247 17.66 -3.21 -18.19
CA LEU A 247 19.01 -3.73 -18.37
C LEU A 247 19.24 -4.28 -19.78
N CYS A 248 18.26 -5.03 -20.32
CA CYS A 248 18.38 -5.65 -21.64
C CYS A 248 18.06 -4.69 -22.78
N ASP A 249 17.24 -3.68 -22.54
CA ASP A 249 16.74 -2.67 -23.50
C ASP A 249 16.35 -3.30 -24.87
N ALA A 250 17.00 -2.89 -25.96
CA ALA A 250 16.68 -3.39 -27.32
C ALA A 250 16.89 -4.90 -27.47
N ASP A 251 17.82 -5.49 -26.72
CA ASP A 251 18.11 -6.92 -26.77
C ASP A 251 16.92 -7.79 -26.31
N MET A 252 15.98 -7.24 -25.52
CA MET A 252 14.75 -7.95 -25.15
C MET A 252 13.89 -8.35 -26.35
N TYR A 253 14.01 -7.67 -27.48
CA TYR A 253 13.24 -7.97 -28.69
C TYR A 253 13.94 -8.99 -29.62
N TRP A 254 15.28 -9.12 -29.54
CA TRP A 254 16.07 -9.86 -30.53
C TRP A 254 16.85 -11.02 -29.93
N HIS A 255 17.20 -10.94 -28.65
CA HIS A 255 18.13 -11.88 -28.00
C HIS A 255 17.59 -12.53 -26.75
N PHE A 256 16.30 -12.28 -26.39
CA PHE A 256 15.68 -12.84 -25.21
C PHE A 256 15.15 -14.25 -25.44
N GLU A 257 16.02 -15.12 -25.98
CA GLU A 257 15.72 -16.52 -26.27
C GLU A 257 16.53 -17.47 -25.39
N ARG A 258 15.96 -18.68 -25.17
CA ARG A 258 16.61 -19.70 -24.34
C ARG A 258 17.90 -20.15 -25.03
N GLY A 259 19.05 -19.87 -24.40
CA GLY A 259 20.37 -20.21 -24.90
C GLY A 259 21.17 -19.05 -25.51
N HIS A 260 20.61 -17.85 -25.50
CA HIS A 260 21.28 -16.61 -25.89
C HIS A 260 21.32 -15.65 -24.72
N SER A 261 21.93 -16.07 -23.63
CA SER A 261 22.14 -15.19 -22.46
C SER A 261 23.49 -14.50 -22.51
#